data_b307de12d075db2996af80894ba05a8a
#
_entry.id   b307de12d075db2996af80894ba05a8a
#
_cell.length_a   1.000
_cell.length_b   1.000
_cell.length_c   1.000
_cell.angle_alpha   90.00
_cell.angle_beta   90.00
_cell.angle_gamma   90.00
#
_symmetry.space_group_name_H-M   'P 1'
#
loop_
_entity.id
_entity.type
_entity.pdbx_description
1 polymer ?
#
loop_
_entity_poly.entity_id
_entity_poly.type
_entity_poly.pdbx_seq_one_letter_code
_entity_poly.pdbx_strand_id
1 'polypeptide(L)'
;MLIVNPFATATSPAGRDALAHTLSAHFHLDVELTTHRGHAFELAARAAAEDFDTVIVHGGDGSVNEAANGLLDPPSRSDPDRGRPALAVIPGGSANVFARTLGIDPDPLLATQQIITLLDAGESRRIGLGHTDDRWFLFNTGMGMDAVVVHAMEDKRHAGKTATPARYLWTTITSFLKQSGSSATFDVEIPGRDRIIGARFGFVSNTSPWTYLGPREIRTNPDTGFHTGLGVFVATSTGVLRNLPLATKLLSQADPKARHLFRDDDVDEVCFHAEAPIDVQMDGDYIGAFRDIRFRHRRDALTVIAPPISIPETTT
;
A
#
# COMPACT_ATOMS: atom_id res chain seq x y z
N MET A 1 -18.43 -12.38 0.01
CA MET A 1 -18.37 -11.95 1.45
C MET A 1 -18.11 -10.46 1.54
N LEU A 2 -18.78 -9.71 2.41
CA LEU A 2 -18.49 -8.31 2.74
C LEU A 2 -17.83 -8.24 4.13
N ILE A 3 -16.57 -7.84 4.18
CA ILE A 3 -15.81 -7.62 5.42
C ILE A 3 -15.86 -6.12 5.76
N VAL A 4 -16.37 -5.77 6.93
CA VAL A 4 -16.50 -4.36 7.36
C VAL A 4 -15.65 -4.11 8.59
N ASN A 5 -14.83 -3.07 8.54
CA ASN A 5 -14.15 -2.56 9.73
C ASN A 5 -15.01 -1.45 10.38
N PRO A 6 -15.71 -1.73 11.50
CA PRO A 6 -16.59 -0.77 12.13
C PRO A 6 -15.86 0.42 12.78
N PHE A 7 -14.52 0.32 12.93
CA PHE A 7 -13.66 1.34 13.51
C PHE A 7 -12.98 2.22 12.46
N ALA A 8 -13.22 1.98 11.17
CA ALA A 8 -12.66 2.81 10.12
C ALA A 8 -13.30 4.20 10.09
N THR A 9 -12.51 5.21 9.74
CA THR A 9 -12.84 6.64 9.95
C THR A 9 -14.13 7.10 9.25
N ALA A 10 -14.43 6.54 8.09
CA ALA A 10 -15.61 6.86 7.29
C ALA A 10 -16.74 5.82 7.42
N THR A 11 -16.61 4.85 8.35
CA THR A 11 -17.64 3.83 8.58
C THR A 11 -18.58 4.29 9.69
N SER A 12 -19.87 4.31 9.39
CA SER A 12 -20.94 4.50 10.36
C SER A 12 -21.91 3.31 10.33
N PRO A 13 -22.64 3.00 11.43
CA PRO A 13 -23.62 1.92 11.42
C PRO A 13 -24.65 2.07 10.29
N ALA A 14 -25.21 3.26 10.12
CA ALA A 14 -26.18 3.54 9.07
C ALA A 14 -25.57 3.41 7.64
N GLY A 15 -24.35 3.91 7.45
CA GLY A 15 -23.62 3.77 6.18
C GLY A 15 -23.36 2.30 5.84
N ARG A 16 -22.83 1.53 6.80
CA ARG A 16 -22.63 0.09 6.66
C ARG A 16 -23.92 -0.64 6.25
N ASP A 17 -25.02 -0.37 6.96
CA ASP A 17 -26.29 -1.04 6.71
C ASP A 17 -26.84 -0.68 5.33
N ALA A 18 -26.67 0.57 4.89
CA ALA A 18 -27.02 1.01 3.54
C ALA A 18 -26.18 0.28 2.45
N LEU A 19 -24.84 0.17 2.65
CA LEU A 19 -23.97 -0.55 1.74
C LEU A 19 -24.34 -2.03 1.64
N ALA A 20 -24.53 -2.68 2.81
CA ALA A 20 -24.93 -4.09 2.85
C ALA A 20 -26.29 -4.33 2.18
N HIS A 21 -27.27 -3.44 2.42
CA HIS A 21 -28.59 -3.52 1.76
C HIS A 21 -28.47 -3.36 0.24
N THR A 22 -27.69 -2.39 -0.22
CA THR A 22 -27.49 -2.15 -1.65
C THR A 22 -26.83 -3.34 -2.34
N LEU A 23 -25.78 -3.91 -1.74
CA LEU A 23 -25.08 -5.07 -2.29
C LEU A 23 -25.95 -6.34 -2.25
N SER A 24 -26.73 -6.56 -1.19
CA SER A 24 -27.60 -7.73 -1.07
C SER A 24 -28.79 -7.74 -2.05
N ALA A 25 -29.11 -6.59 -2.63
CA ALA A 25 -30.11 -6.52 -3.71
C ALA A 25 -29.60 -7.10 -5.05
N HIS A 26 -28.28 -7.21 -5.23
CA HIS A 26 -27.64 -7.71 -6.45
C HIS A 26 -26.97 -9.08 -6.26
N PHE A 27 -26.43 -9.36 -5.07
CA PHE A 27 -25.58 -10.53 -4.83
C PHE A 27 -26.01 -11.30 -3.58
N HIS A 28 -25.70 -12.60 -3.55
CA HIS A 28 -25.73 -13.36 -2.30
C HIS A 28 -24.59 -12.88 -1.41
N LEU A 29 -24.91 -12.29 -0.25
CA LEU A 29 -24.00 -11.51 0.55
C LEU A 29 -23.92 -12.01 1.99
N ASP A 30 -22.75 -12.50 2.40
CA ASP A 30 -22.39 -12.71 3.80
C ASP A 30 -21.67 -11.48 4.33
N VAL A 31 -22.14 -10.93 5.47
CA VAL A 31 -21.60 -9.71 6.07
C VAL A 31 -20.90 -10.03 7.38
N GLU A 32 -19.61 -9.69 7.47
CA GLU A 32 -18.76 -9.94 8.64
C GLU A 32 -18.14 -8.66 9.15
N LEU A 33 -18.14 -8.46 10.45
CA LEU A 33 -17.53 -7.31 11.10
C LEU A 33 -16.18 -7.71 11.70
N THR A 34 -15.14 -6.90 11.44
CA THR A 34 -13.86 -7.12 12.13
C THR A 34 -13.97 -6.70 13.59
N THR A 35 -13.37 -7.48 14.48
CA THR A 35 -13.40 -7.27 15.94
C THR A 35 -12.03 -6.96 16.53
N HIS A 36 -10.95 -7.29 15.82
CA HIS A 36 -9.57 -7.10 16.26
C HIS A 36 -8.63 -6.95 15.05
N ARG A 37 -7.38 -6.58 15.31
CA ARG A 37 -6.33 -6.56 14.29
C ARG A 37 -6.03 -7.98 13.81
N GLY A 38 -5.90 -8.17 12.50
CA GLY A 38 -5.73 -9.48 11.87
C GLY A 38 -7.06 -10.17 11.51
N HIS A 39 -8.21 -9.70 12.01
CA HIS A 39 -9.50 -10.38 11.75
C HIS A 39 -9.91 -10.31 10.27
N ALA A 40 -9.54 -9.23 9.54
CA ALA A 40 -9.81 -9.18 8.10
C ALA A 40 -8.99 -10.22 7.33
N PHE A 41 -7.76 -10.54 7.78
CA PHE A 41 -6.98 -11.65 7.26
C PHE A 41 -7.70 -13.00 7.47
N GLU A 42 -8.15 -13.28 8.70
CA GLU A 42 -8.83 -14.53 9.04
C GLU A 42 -10.12 -14.74 8.23
N LEU A 43 -10.92 -13.68 8.10
CA LEU A 43 -12.17 -13.69 7.32
C LEU A 43 -11.90 -13.89 5.83
N ALA A 44 -10.89 -13.23 5.27
CA ALA A 44 -10.53 -13.40 3.87
C ALA A 44 -9.95 -14.79 3.57
N ALA A 45 -9.12 -15.34 4.48
CA ALA A 45 -8.62 -16.71 4.38
C ALA A 45 -9.76 -17.74 4.43
N ARG A 46 -10.77 -17.51 5.30
CA ARG A 46 -11.99 -18.34 5.34
C ARG A 46 -12.75 -18.24 4.03
N ALA A 47 -12.95 -17.04 3.49
CA ALA A 47 -13.64 -16.86 2.21
C ALA A 47 -12.93 -17.60 1.06
N ALA A 48 -11.59 -17.60 1.05
CA ALA A 48 -10.80 -18.35 0.07
C ALA A 48 -10.91 -19.88 0.25
N ALA A 49 -11.16 -20.36 1.48
CA ALA A 49 -11.35 -21.78 1.77
C ALA A 49 -12.79 -22.26 1.51
N GLU A 50 -13.75 -21.35 1.56
CA GLU A 50 -15.19 -21.63 1.36
C GLU A 50 -15.66 -21.29 -0.07
N ASP A 51 -14.74 -21.10 -1.01
CA ASP A 51 -14.97 -20.88 -2.45
C ASP A 51 -15.88 -19.66 -2.75
N PHE A 52 -15.73 -18.56 -2.00
CA PHE A 52 -16.38 -17.29 -2.36
C PHE A 52 -15.80 -16.75 -3.66
N ASP A 53 -16.66 -16.19 -4.55
CA ASP A 53 -16.22 -15.56 -5.80
C ASP A 53 -15.49 -14.24 -5.54
N THR A 54 -15.97 -13.46 -4.56
CA THR A 54 -15.49 -12.11 -4.29
C THR A 54 -15.48 -11.80 -2.79
N VAL A 55 -14.42 -11.17 -2.33
CA VAL A 55 -14.33 -10.53 -1.01
C VAL A 55 -14.34 -9.03 -1.20
N ILE A 56 -15.35 -8.38 -0.63
CA ILE A 56 -15.50 -6.91 -0.62
C ILE A 56 -15.05 -6.42 0.76
N VAL A 57 -14.10 -5.48 0.82
CA VAL A 57 -13.61 -4.91 2.08
C VAL A 57 -14.06 -3.45 2.18
N HIS A 58 -14.90 -3.15 3.17
CA HIS A 58 -15.21 -1.78 3.58
C HIS A 58 -14.35 -1.39 4.78
N GLY A 59 -13.28 -0.66 4.52
CA GLY A 59 -12.29 -0.31 5.53
C GLY A 59 -11.19 0.63 5.00
N GLY A 60 -10.19 0.88 5.83
CA GLY A 60 -8.97 1.60 5.43
C GLY A 60 -7.91 0.65 4.87
N ASP A 61 -6.79 1.22 4.41
CA ASP A 61 -5.69 0.50 3.76
C ASP A 61 -5.16 -0.69 4.59
N GLY A 62 -5.14 -0.58 5.93
CA GLY A 62 -4.74 -1.69 6.81
C GLY A 62 -5.66 -2.90 6.73
N SER A 63 -7.00 -2.68 6.73
CA SER A 63 -7.98 -3.78 6.60
C SER A 63 -7.90 -4.42 5.22
N VAL A 64 -7.64 -3.61 4.19
CA VAL A 64 -7.45 -4.09 2.81
C VAL A 64 -6.17 -4.92 2.69
N ASN A 65 -5.06 -4.48 3.31
CA ASN A 65 -3.82 -5.25 3.34
C ASN A 65 -3.99 -6.59 4.08
N GLU A 66 -4.65 -6.58 5.25
CA GLU A 66 -4.97 -7.82 5.97
C GLU A 66 -5.77 -8.79 5.08
N ALA A 67 -6.84 -8.32 4.44
CA ALA A 67 -7.67 -9.16 3.58
C ALA A 67 -6.90 -9.69 2.36
N ALA A 68 -6.10 -8.87 1.70
CA ALA A 68 -5.27 -9.31 0.57
C ALA A 68 -4.28 -10.40 0.99
N ASN A 69 -3.63 -10.26 2.15
CA ASN A 69 -2.74 -11.28 2.70
C ASN A 69 -3.49 -12.56 3.13
N GLY A 70 -4.76 -12.45 3.53
CA GLY A 70 -5.62 -13.61 3.84
C GLY A 70 -6.10 -14.36 2.59
N LEU A 71 -6.37 -13.63 1.50
CA LEU A 71 -6.71 -14.23 0.21
C LEU A 71 -5.51 -14.94 -0.43
N LEU A 72 -4.33 -14.37 -0.26
CA LEU A 72 -3.09 -14.88 -0.80
C LEU A 72 -2.37 -15.72 0.27
N ASP A 73 -1.89 -16.92 -0.08
CA ASP A 73 -0.94 -17.60 0.79
C ASP A 73 0.35 -16.77 0.93
N PRO A 74 1.14 -16.99 1.99
CA PRO A 74 2.47 -16.38 2.07
C PRO A 74 3.23 -16.53 0.75
N PRO A 75 3.96 -15.50 0.28
CA PRO A 75 4.61 -15.50 -1.04
C PRO A 75 5.49 -16.72 -1.31
N SER A 76 6.14 -17.25 -0.26
CA SER A 76 6.97 -18.45 -0.32
C SER A 76 6.19 -19.75 -0.60
N ARG A 77 4.86 -19.76 -0.40
CA ARG A 77 3.96 -20.92 -0.59
C ARG A 77 2.83 -20.65 -1.59
N SER A 78 2.80 -19.47 -2.17
CA SER A 78 1.71 -19.07 -3.06
C SER A 78 1.72 -19.87 -4.35
N ASP A 79 0.60 -20.50 -4.65
CA ASP A 79 0.31 -21.13 -5.93
C ASP A 79 -0.41 -20.11 -6.83
N PRO A 80 0.19 -19.65 -7.94
CA PRO A 80 -0.43 -18.67 -8.82
C PRO A 80 -1.65 -19.21 -9.58
N ASP A 81 -1.76 -20.53 -9.74
CA ASP A 81 -2.82 -21.19 -10.50
C ASP A 81 -4.04 -21.56 -9.64
N ARG A 82 -3.94 -21.42 -8.31
CA ARG A 82 -5.07 -21.64 -7.42
C ARG A 82 -6.12 -20.57 -7.62
N GLY A 83 -7.32 -20.94 -7.99
CA GLY A 83 -8.51 -20.07 -8.00
C GLY A 83 -8.70 -19.40 -6.65
N ARG A 84 -8.88 -18.09 -6.61
CA ARG A 84 -9.05 -17.29 -5.39
C ARG A 84 -10.12 -16.24 -5.60
N PRO A 85 -10.84 -15.86 -4.53
CA PRO A 85 -11.78 -14.75 -4.62
C PRO A 85 -11.12 -13.47 -5.15
N ALA A 86 -11.84 -12.73 -5.98
CA ALA A 86 -11.44 -11.40 -6.34
C ALA A 86 -11.59 -10.44 -5.16
N LEU A 87 -10.69 -9.47 -5.03
CA LEU A 87 -10.76 -8.42 -4.01
C LEU A 87 -11.45 -7.18 -4.56
N ALA A 88 -12.51 -6.73 -3.91
CA ALA A 88 -13.13 -5.42 -4.13
C ALA A 88 -12.95 -4.54 -2.90
N VAL A 89 -12.80 -3.23 -3.09
CA VAL A 89 -12.53 -2.30 -1.98
C VAL A 89 -13.53 -1.15 -1.99
N ILE A 90 -14.22 -0.96 -0.86
CA ILE A 90 -15.04 0.22 -0.58
C ILE A 90 -14.27 1.09 0.42
N PRO A 91 -13.86 2.31 0.06
CA PRO A 91 -13.09 3.19 0.92
C PRO A 91 -13.79 3.47 2.25
N GLY A 92 -13.12 3.20 3.37
CA GLY A 92 -13.63 3.45 4.72
C GLY A 92 -12.62 4.17 5.62
N GLY A 93 -11.38 4.30 5.19
CA GLY A 93 -10.29 4.97 5.88
C GLY A 93 -10.11 6.43 5.45
N SER A 94 -9.01 7.02 5.90
CA SER A 94 -8.70 8.43 5.63
C SER A 94 -7.82 8.64 4.38
N ALA A 95 -6.93 7.73 4.03
CA ALA A 95 -6.05 7.83 2.86
C ALA A 95 -6.57 7.01 1.67
N ASN A 96 -6.94 5.76 1.93
CA ASN A 96 -7.46 4.81 0.95
C ASN A 96 -6.59 4.76 -0.33
N VAL A 97 -5.26 4.66 -0.11
CA VAL A 97 -4.26 4.73 -1.18
C VAL A 97 -4.51 3.66 -2.22
N PHE A 98 -4.71 2.42 -1.77
CA PHE A 98 -4.92 1.29 -2.66
C PHE A 98 -6.19 1.44 -3.51
N ALA A 99 -7.34 1.74 -2.88
CA ALA A 99 -8.61 1.92 -3.58
C ALA A 99 -8.52 3.04 -4.64
N ARG A 100 -7.96 4.19 -4.26
CA ARG A 100 -7.80 5.33 -5.17
C ARG A 100 -6.86 5.02 -6.34
N THR A 101 -5.77 4.28 -6.08
CA THR A 101 -4.85 3.85 -7.15
C THR A 101 -5.49 2.83 -8.10
N LEU A 102 -6.45 2.06 -7.63
CA LEU A 102 -7.29 1.19 -8.46
C LEU A 102 -8.30 1.95 -9.32
N GLY A 103 -8.54 3.23 -9.05
CA GLY A 103 -9.57 4.04 -9.71
C GLY A 103 -10.96 3.88 -9.09
N ILE A 104 -11.03 3.48 -7.83
CA ILE A 104 -12.27 3.40 -7.06
C ILE A 104 -12.60 4.77 -6.48
N ASP A 105 -13.88 5.16 -6.58
CA ASP A 105 -14.36 6.44 -6.07
C ASP A 105 -14.11 6.58 -4.56
N PRO A 106 -13.62 7.73 -4.07
CA PRO A 106 -13.35 7.93 -2.63
C PRO A 106 -14.62 7.97 -1.77
N ASP A 107 -15.79 8.26 -2.33
CA ASP A 107 -17.07 8.18 -1.62
C ASP A 107 -17.55 6.73 -1.52
N PRO A 108 -17.85 6.20 -0.31
CA PRO A 108 -18.23 4.80 -0.14
C PRO A 108 -19.50 4.39 -0.90
N LEU A 109 -20.48 5.28 -1.06
CA LEU A 109 -21.70 4.97 -1.78
C LEU A 109 -21.46 4.91 -3.29
N LEU A 110 -20.71 5.85 -3.83
CA LEU A 110 -20.31 5.85 -5.24
C LEU A 110 -19.39 4.66 -5.55
N ALA A 111 -18.46 4.34 -4.67
CA ALA A 111 -17.63 3.14 -4.77
C ALA A 111 -18.47 1.86 -4.80
N THR A 112 -19.51 1.76 -3.97
CA THR A 112 -20.41 0.61 -3.96
C THR A 112 -21.13 0.46 -5.28
N GLN A 113 -21.68 1.55 -5.83
CA GLN A 113 -22.35 1.54 -7.14
C GLN A 113 -21.37 1.16 -8.28
N GLN A 114 -20.15 1.68 -8.22
CA GLN A 114 -19.08 1.34 -9.16
C GLN A 114 -18.75 -0.16 -9.11
N ILE A 115 -18.58 -0.73 -7.90
CA ILE A 115 -18.29 -2.16 -7.71
C ILE A 115 -19.43 -3.02 -8.23
N ILE A 116 -20.70 -2.66 -7.96
CA ILE A 116 -21.86 -3.39 -8.49
C ILE A 116 -21.80 -3.39 -10.01
N THR A 117 -21.60 -2.23 -10.63
CA THR A 117 -21.52 -2.11 -12.09
C THR A 117 -20.41 -2.98 -12.67
N LEU A 118 -19.23 -3.01 -12.05
CA LEU A 118 -18.10 -3.82 -12.48
C LEU A 118 -18.38 -5.33 -12.34
N LEU A 119 -18.97 -5.75 -11.22
CA LEU A 119 -19.32 -7.15 -10.99
C LEU A 119 -20.40 -7.62 -11.96
N ASP A 120 -21.45 -6.83 -12.21
CA ASP A 120 -22.51 -7.15 -13.16
C ASP A 120 -21.97 -7.24 -14.61
N ALA A 121 -20.94 -6.46 -14.93
CA ALA A 121 -20.26 -6.53 -16.21
C ALA A 121 -19.21 -7.65 -16.32
N GLY A 122 -18.91 -8.36 -15.21
CA GLY A 122 -17.84 -9.34 -15.16
C GLY A 122 -16.44 -8.73 -15.27
N GLU A 123 -16.29 -7.44 -14.95
CA GLU A 123 -15.04 -6.72 -15.07
C GLU A 123 -14.13 -6.95 -13.86
N SER A 124 -12.96 -7.42 -14.14
CA SER A 124 -11.89 -7.61 -13.15
C SER A 124 -10.54 -7.46 -13.82
N ARG A 125 -9.49 -7.26 -13.03
CA ARG A 125 -8.12 -7.27 -13.54
C ARG A 125 -7.16 -7.94 -12.58
N ARG A 126 -6.12 -8.56 -13.09
CA ARG A 126 -5.01 -9.06 -12.30
C ARG A 126 -3.96 -7.95 -12.12
N ILE A 127 -3.47 -7.83 -10.91
CA ILE A 127 -2.46 -6.84 -10.54
C ILE A 127 -1.22 -7.50 -9.96
N GLY A 128 -0.06 -6.88 -10.21
CA GLY A 128 1.19 -7.26 -9.57
C GLY A 128 1.25 -6.73 -8.14
N LEU A 129 1.95 -7.47 -7.27
CA LEU A 129 2.18 -7.09 -5.88
C LEU A 129 3.64 -7.26 -5.49
N GLY A 130 4.11 -6.34 -4.65
CA GLY A 130 5.38 -6.49 -3.97
C GLY A 130 5.26 -7.41 -2.76
N HIS A 131 6.36 -8.09 -2.40
CA HIS A 131 6.37 -9.01 -1.28
C HIS A 131 7.76 -9.20 -0.67
N THR A 132 7.79 -9.57 0.61
CA THR A 132 8.91 -10.31 1.23
C THR A 132 8.64 -11.81 1.11
N ASP A 133 9.45 -12.66 1.76
CA ASP A 133 9.18 -14.11 1.75
C ASP A 133 7.87 -14.48 2.47
N ASP A 134 7.43 -13.65 3.44
CA ASP A 134 6.32 -13.98 4.33
C ASP A 134 5.10 -13.06 4.18
N ARG A 135 5.21 -11.90 3.51
CA ARG A 135 4.14 -10.89 3.48
C ARG A 135 4.09 -10.12 2.17
N TRP A 136 2.85 -9.88 1.71
CA TRP A 136 2.54 -9.02 0.59
C TRP A 136 2.32 -7.57 1.02
N PHE A 137 2.72 -6.62 0.16
CA PHE A 137 2.36 -5.21 0.31
C PHE A 137 1.67 -4.69 -0.95
N LEU A 138 0.70 -3.81 -0.72
CA LEU A 138 -0.19 -3.33 -1.77
C LEU A 138 0.34 -2.05 -2.43
N PHE A 139 0.97 -1.17 -1.64
CA PHE A 139 1.40 0.12 -2.18
C PHE A 139 2.83 0.51 -1.82
N ASN A 140 3.30 0.37 -0.58
CA ASN A 140 4.70 0.71 -0.31
C ASN A 140 5.29 0.10 0.97
N THR A 141 6.61 0.06 1.01
CA THR A 141 7.40 -0.22 2.19
C THR A 141 8.51 0.82 2.33
N GLY A 142 8.92 1.11 3.55
CA GLY A 142 9.96 2.10 3.84
C GLY A 142 10.90 1.65 4.94
N MET A 143 12.16 2.10 4.85
CA MET A 143 13.19 1.81 5.82
C MET A 143 14.08 3.02 6.08
N GLY A 144 14.79 2.99 7.24
CA GLY A 144 15.61 4.12 7.68
C GLY A 144 14.78 5.28 8.22
N MET A 145 13.50 5.08 8.51
CA MET A 145 12.72 6.02 9.30
C MET A 145 13.10 5.86 10.77
N ASP A 146 13.19 6.97 11.49
CA ASP A 146 13.48 6.96 12.92
C ASP A 146 12.45 6.09 13.66
N ALA A 147 12.89 5.10 14.42
CA ALA A 147 12.05 4.22 15.23
C ALA A 147 11.07 5.03 16.11
N VAL A 148 11.48 6.19 16.58
CA VAL A 148 10.61 7.13 17.34
C VAL A 148 9.39 7.56 16.54
N VAL A 149 9.51 7.73 15.23
CA VAL A 149 8.39 8.11 14.36
C VAL A 149 7.44 6.95 14.14
N VAL A 150 7.98 5.76 13.90
CA VAL A 150 7.21 4.53 13.72
C VAL A 150 6.46 4.21 15.01
N HIS A 151 7.13 4.20 16.15
CA HIS A 151 6.50 3.96 17.45
C HIS A 151 5.51 5.05 17.85
N ALA A 152 5.80 6.33 17.62
CA ALA A 152 4.86 7.42 17.90
C ALA A 152 3.60 7.35 17.04
N MET A 153 3.65 6.67 15.91
CA MET A 153 2.48 6.41 15.06
C MET A 153 1.67 5.22 15.56
N GLU A 154 2.32 4.16 16.01
CA GLU A 154 1.65 3.02 16.65
C GLU A 154 0.99 3.42 17.97
N ASP A 155 1.66 4.14 18.85
CA ASP A 155 1.13 4.63 20.13
C ASP A 155 -0.12 5.51 19.94
N LYS A 156 -0.15 6.35 18.90
CA LYS A 156 -1.33 7.18 18.60
C LYS A 156 -2.48 6.37 18.01
N ARG A 157 -2.22 5.32 17.25
CA ARG A 157 -3.24 4.36 16.80
C ARG A 157 -3.86 3.63 18.00
N HIS A 158 -3.05 3.17 18.95
CA HIS A 158 -3.52 2.53 20.18
C HIS A 158 -4.34 3.48 21.09
N ALA A 159 -4.04 4.78 21.07
CA ALA A 159 -4.76 5.79 21.82
C ALA A 159 -6.08 6.26 21.16
N GLY A 160 -6.55 5.63 20.08
CA GLY A 160 -7.78 5.97 19.38
C GLY A 160 -7.76 7.34 18.68
N LYS A 161 -6.59 7.98 18.56
CA LYS A 161 -6.43 9.25 17.85
C LYS A 161 -5.98 8.98 16.42
N THR A 162 -6.91 9.07 15.48
CA THR A 162 -6.63 8.96 14.05
C THR A 162 -5.64 10.05 13.62
N ALA A 163 -4.44 9.63 13.22
CA ALA A 163 -3.53 10.53 12.54
C ALA A 163 -4.12 10.84 11.16
N THR A 164 -4.37 12.10 10.84
CA THR A 164 -4.80 12.47 9.49
C THR A 164 -3.68 12.13 8.48
N PRO A 165 -3.99 11.76 7.22
CA PRO A 165 -2.99 11.49 6.19
C PRO A 165 -1.97 12.62 6.02
N ALA A 166 -2.43 13.87 6.13
CA ALA A 166 -1.58 15.05 6.10
C ALA A 166 -0.53 15.05 7.23
N ARG A 167 -0.93 14.63 8.42
CA ARG A 167 -0.03 14.57 9.58
C ARG A 167 0.95 13.42 9.47
N TYR A 168 0.52 12.27 8.91
CA TYR A 168 1.40 11.16 8.58
C TYR A 168 2.47 11.60 7.59
N LEU A 169 2.06 12.14 6.46
CA LEU A 169 2.96 12.64 5.43
C LEU A 169 3.91 13.71 5.97
N TRP A 170 3.38 14.68 6.71
CA TRP A 170 4.20 15.73 7.33
C TRP A 170 5.22 15.16 8.31
N THR A 171 4.83 14.18 9.14
CA THR A 171 5.74 13.52 10.05
C THR A 171 6.82 12.75 9.28
N THR A 172 6.47 12.03 8.23
CA THR A 172 7.42 11.30 7.37
C THR A 172 8.40 12.25 6.68
N ILE A 173 7.89 13.33 6.05
CA ILE A 173 8.74 14.33 5.39
C ILE A 173 9.63 15.06 6.40
N THR A 174 9.11 15.44 7.56
CA THR A 174 9.90 16.12 8.59
C THR A 174 10.93 15.19 9.23
N SER A 175 10.64 13.92 9.36
CA SER A 175 11.61 12.92 9.84
C SER A 175 12.71 12.71 8.81
N PHE A 176 12.36 12.56 7.54
CA PHE A 176 13.32 12.54 6.44
C PHE A 176 14.22 13.80 6.42
N LEU A 177 13.65 14.97 6.68
CA LEU A 177 14.41 16.23 6.73
C LEU A 177 15.21 16.39 8.03
N LYS A 178 14.70 15.91 9.17
CA LYS A 178 15.32 16.10 10.50
C LYS A 178 16.37 15.07 10.87
N GLN A 179 16.48 13.99 10.13
CA GLN A 179 17.44 12.92 10.40
C GLN A 179 18.88 13.38 10.17
N SER A 180 19.30 14.29 11.03
CA SER A 180 20.65 14.85 11.06
C SER A 180 21.40 14.23 12.25
N GLY A 181 22.19 13.19 12.01
CA GLY A 181 23.26 12.91 12.97
C GLY A 181 23.46 11.52 13.52
N SER A 182 22.58 10.57 13.39
CA SER A 182 22.88 9.20 13.80
C SER A 182 22.02 8.25 13.00
N SER A 183 22.55 7.68 12.00
CA SER A 183 21.74 6.70 11.32
C SER A 183 22.59 5.53 10.91
N ALA A 184 22.13 4.35 11.29
CA ALA A 184 22.51 3.16 10.63
C ALA A 184 22.37 3.42 9.12
N THR A 185 23.43 3.16 8.38
CA THR A 185 23.43 3.16 6.93
C THR A 185 23.17 1.76 6.46
N PHE A 186 22.62 1.65 5.26
CA PHE A 186 22.41 0.38 4.59
C PHE A 186 22.88 0.48 3.15
N ASP A 187 23.25 -0.63 2.60
CA ASP A 187 23.56 -0.77 1.19
C ASP A 187 22.36 -1.35 0.46
N VAL A 188 22.19 -0.97 -0.79
CA VAL A 188 21.09 -1.44 -1.63
C VAL A 188 21.65 -2.14 -2.84
N GLU A 189 21.16 -3.35 -3.09
CA GLU A 189 21.51 -4.17 -4.22
C GLU A 189 20.30 -4.44 -5.10
N ILE A 190 20.43 -4.11 -6.38
CA ILE A 190 19.42 -4.34 -7.42
C ILE A 190 20.09 -5.13 -8.52
N PRO A 191 19.57 -6.31 -8.94
CA PRO A 191 20.15 -7.09 -10.01
C PRO A 191 20.39 -6.26 -11.29
N GLY A 192 21.60 -6.29 -11.81
CA GLY A 192 21.97 -5.55 -13.04
C GLY A 192 22.22 -4.04 -12.83
N ARG A 193 22.30 -3.57 -11.59
CA ARG A 193 22.68 -2.19 -11.23
C ARG A 193 23.92 -2.17 -10.32
N ASP A 194 24.61 -1.04 -10.30
CA ASP A 194 25.68 -0.81 -9.33
C ASP A 194 25.11 -0.76 -7.91
N ARG A 195 25.81 -1.37 -6.96
CA ARG A 195 25.43 -1.37 -5.56
C ARG A 195 25.46 0.07 -5.00
N ILE A 196 24.39 0.48 -4.36
CA ILE A 196 24.26 1.79 -3.71
C ILE A 196 24.78 1.65 -2.29
N ILE A 197 25.86 2.33 -1.99
CA ILE A 197 26.55 2.24 -0.68
C ILE A 197 26.12 3.40 0.22
N GLY A 198 25.87 3.08 1.49
CA GLY A 198 25.65 4.07 2.54
C GLY A 198 24.33 4.84 2.39
N ALA A 199 23.29 4.19 1.88
CA ALA A 199 21.94 4.74 1.90
C ALA A 199 21.47 4.99 3.33
N ARG A 200 20.66 6.02 3.51
CA ARG A 200 20.15 6.46 4.82
C ARG A 200 18.64 6.40 4.90
N PHE A 201 17.99 6.33 3.75
CA PHE A 201 16.55 6.33 3.63
C PHE A 201 16.15 5.63 2.32
N GLY A 202 15.12 4.81 2.37
CA GLY A 202 14.64 4.10 1.21
C GLY A 202 13.14 3.84 1.25
N PHE A 203 12.50 3.95 0.08
CA PHE A 203 11.18 3.44 -0.19
C PHE A 203 11.24 2.41 -1.30
N VAL A 204 10.38 1.40 -1.18
CA VAL A 204 10.02 0.50 -2.28
C VAL A 204 8.52 0.61 -2.46
N SER A 205 8.11 0.96 -3.67
CA SER A 205 6.71 1.18 -4.01
C SER A 205 6.21 0.12 -4.98
N ASN A 206 4.99 -0.33 -4.82
CA ASN A 206 4.29 -1.20 -5.76
C ASN A 206 3.37 -0.39 -6.68
N THR A 207 3.12 0.87 -6.33
CA THR A 207 2.21 1.77 -7.03
C THR A 207 2.68 3.22 -6.98
N SER A 208 2.14 4.02 -7.90
CA SER A 208 2.18 5.48 -7.84
C SER A 208 0.73 6.01 -7.87
N PRO A 209 0.37 6.94 -7.01
CA PRO A 209 1.19 7.70 -6.07
C PRO A 209 1.58 6.92 -4.80
N TRP A 210 2.65 7.36 -4.14
CA TRP A 210 3.06 6.83 -2.83
C TRP A 210 2.02 7.09 -1.73
N THR A 211 1.39 8.27 -1.73
CA THR A 211 0.30 8.64 -0.83
C THR A 211 -0.47 9.85 -1.37
N TYR A 212 -1.52 10.26 -0.66
CA TYR A 212 -2.34 11.42 -0.98
C TYR A 212 -2.34 12.46 0.14
N LEU A 213 -2.25 13.73 -0.23
CA LEU A 213 -2.48 14.88 0.65
C LEU A 213 -3.79 15.57 0.23
N GLY A 214 -4.90 15.12 0.80
CA GLY A 214 -6.22 15.48 0.29
C GLY A 214 -6.41 15.00 -1.16
N PRO A 215 -6.72 15.88 -2.11
CA PRO A 215 -6.81 15.51 -3.53
C PRO A 215 -5.45 15.38 -4.21
N ARG A 216 -4.35 15.91 -3.60
CA ARG A 216 -3.02 15.96 -4.20
C ARG A 216 -2.28 14.63 -4.05
N GLU A 217 -1.76 14.13 -5.15
CA GLU A 217 -0.91 12.96 -5.21
C GLU A 217 0.54 13.30 -4.87
N ILE A 218 1.22 12.43 -4.12
CA ILE A 218 2.64 12.50 -3.85
C ILE A 218 3.30 11.30 -4.53
N ARG A 219 4.15 11.56 -5.51
CA ARG A 219 4.76 10.53 -6.35
C ARG A 219 6.27 10.47 -6.12
N THR A 220 6.76 9.36 -5.58
CA THR A 220 8.20 9.05 -5.48
C THR A 220 8.70 8.44 -6.78
N ASN A 221 7.93 7.54 -7.34
CA ASN A 221 8.18 6.73 -8.52
C ASN A 221 7.01 6.89 -9.49
N PRO A 222 7.03 7.91 -10.38
CA PRO A 222 5.88 8.25 -11.22
C PRO A 222 5.47 7.15 -12.20
N ASP A 223 6.44 6.38 -12.70
CA ASP A 223 6.23 5.37 -13.74
C ASP A 223 5.97 3.97 -13.15
N THR A 224 6.00 3.82 -11.82
CA THR A 224 5.66 2.58 -11.13
C THR A 224 4.14 2.40 -11.05
N GLY A 225 3.68 1.18 -11.31
CA GLY A 225 2.27 0.82 -11.24
C GLY A 225 2.06 -0.68 -11.10
N PHE A 226 0.81 -1.11 -11.00
CA PHE A 226 0.46 -2.53 -10.83
C PHE A 226 0.89 -3.46 -12.00
N HIS A 227 1.42 -2.93 -13.10
CA HIS A 227 1.89 -3.71 -14.26
C HIS A 227 3.39 -3.65 -14.46
N THR A 228 4.06 -2.75 -13.77
CA THR A 228 5.53 -2.68 -13.72
C THR A 228 6.06 -3.52 -12.58
N GLY A 229 7.38 -3.63 -12.46
CA GLY A 229 8.04 -4.06 -11.24
C GLY A 229 7.94 -3.01 -10.13
N LEU A 230 8.78 -3.14 -9.11
CA LEU A 230 8.83 -2.23 -7.96
C LEU A 230 9.48 -0.89 -8.33
N GLY A 231 8.96 0.18 -7.78
CA GLY A 231 9.64 1.46 -7.74
C GLY A 231 10.60 1.53 -6.55
N VAL A 232 11.85 1.86 -6.82
CA VAL A 232 12.88 2.04 -5.78
C VAL A 232 13.27 3.50 -5.69
N PHE A 233 13.22 4.05 -4.49
CA PHE A 233 13.58 5.44 -4.18
C PHE A 233 14.52 5.44 -2.97
N VAL A 234 15.81 5.71 -3.19
CA VAL A 234 16.86 5.59 -2.19
C VAL A 234 17.68 6.87 -2.11
N ALA A 235 17.84 7.42 -0.90
CA ALA A 235 18.65 8.59 -0.66
C ALA A 235 19.91 8.24 0.17
N THR A 236 21.07 8.62 -0.34
CA THR A 236 22.38 8.43 0.34
C THR A 236 22.75 9.61 1.24
N SER A 237 21.95 10.65 1.27
CA SER A 237 22.18 11.82 2.12
C SER A 237 20.90 12.25 2.80
N THR A 238 21.02 12.56 4.09
CA THR A 238 19.97 13.18 4.91
C THR A 238 20.41 14.61 5.27
N GLY A 239 19.45 15.45 5.60
CA GLY A 239 19.70 16.83 6.00
C GLY A 239 18.76 17.82 5.31
N VAL A 240 18.27 18.79 6.10
CA VAL A 240 17.21 19.72 5.67
C VAL A 240 17.59 20.48 4.41
N LEU A 241 18.79 21.08 4.38
CA LEU A 241 19.21 21.94 3.26
C LEU A 241 19.36 21.17 1.93
N ARG A 242 19.78 19.88 1.99
CA ARG A 242 19.96 19.06 0.81
C ARG A 242 18.66 18.48 0.28
N ASN A 243 17.75 18.12 1.17
CA ASN A 243 16.51 17.42 0.83
C ASN A 243 15.30 18.38 0.70
N LEU A 244 15.42 19.64 1.10
CA LEU A 244 14.35 20.63 0.93
C LEU A 244 13.93 20.79 -0.56
N PRO A 245 14.85 20.89 -1.53
CA PRO A 245 14.47 20.93 -2.95
C PRO A 245 13.78 19.64 -3.41
N LEU A 246 14.16 18.48 -2.87
CA LEU A 246 13.52 17.20 -3.17
C LEU A 246 12.10 17.16 -2.60
N ALA A 247 11.91 17.56 -1.34
CA ALA A 247 10.61 17.66 -0.70
C ALA A 247 9.66 18.63 -1.44
N THR A 248 10.17 19.77 -1.89
CA THR A 248 9.37 20.73 -2.68
C THR A 248 8.96 20.15 -4.03
N LYS A 249 9.82 19.38 -4.70
CA LYS A 249 9.48 18.68 -5.95
C LYS A 249 8.40 17.63 -5.73
N LEU A 250 8.52 16.80 -4.70
CA LEU A 250 7.49 15.81 -4.34
C LEU A 250 6.14 16.46 -4.07
N LEU A 251 6.13 17.59 -3.35
CA LEU A 251 4.90 18.35 -3.07
C LEU A 251 4.34 19.09 -4.28
N SER A 252 5.17 19.47 -5.24
CA SER A 252 4.74 20.17 -6.47
C SER A 252 4.43 19.22 -7.64
N GLN A 253 4.50 17.91 -7.42
CA GLN A 253 4.34 16.88 -8.45
C GLN A 253 5.40 16.97 -9.59
N ALA A 254 6.51 17.65 -9.33
CA ALA A 254 7.64 17.68 -10.23
C ALA A 254 8.49 16.42 -10.08
N ASP A 255 9.18 16.02 -11.15
CA ASP A 255 10.04 14.83 -11.14
C ASP A 255 11.16 14.97 -10.07
N PRO A 256 11.21 14.07 -9.07
CA PRO A 256 12.16 14.16 -7.98
C PRO A 256 13.56 13.69 -8.43
N LYS A 257 14.42 14.63 -8.85
CA LYS A 257 15.80 14.36 -9.24
C LYS A 257 16.79 15.07 -8.33
N ALA A 258 17.78 14.34 -7.80
CA ALA A 258 18.91 14.88 -7.04
C ALA A 258 20.13 13.95 -7.19
N ARG A 259 21.36 14.49 -7.04
CA ARG A 259 22.61 13.69 -7.17
C ARG A 259 22.76 12.60 -6.10
N HIS A 260 22.13 12.76 -4.94
CA HIS A 260 22.16 11.83 -3.83
C HIS A 260 20.92 10.94 -3.76
N LEU A 261 20.09 10.98 -4.80
CA LEU A 261 18.90 10.18 -4.97
C LEU A 261 19.11 9.18 -6.10
N PHE A 262 18.95 7.91 -5.79
CA PHE A 262 18.74 6.85 -6.77
C PHE A 262 17.23 6.58 -6.89
N ARG A 263 16.77 6.42 -8.12
CA ARG A 263 15.38 6.04 -8.43
C ARG A 263 15.36 5.11 -9.62
N ASP A 264 14.55 4.06 -9.53
CA ASP A 264 14.22 3.15 -10.62
C ASP A 264 12.73 2.76 -10.49
N ASP A 265 12.01 2.64 -11.58
CA ASP A 265 10.54 2.51 -11.57
C ASP A 265 10.05 1.12 -12.00
N ASP A 266 10.95 0.20 -12.39
CA ASP A 266 10.59 -1.14 -12.88
C ASP A 266 11.64 -2.18 -12.46
N VAL A 267 11.64 -2.54 -11.17
CA VAL A 267 12.60 -3.43 -10.55
C VAL A 267 11.92 -4.71 -10.09
N ASP A 268 12.42 -5.88 -10.53
CA ASP A 268 11.86 -7.18 -10.11
C ASP A 268 12.27 -7.58 -8.69
N GLU A 269 13.48 -7.20 -8.26
CA GLU A 269 14.01 -7.52 -6.93
C GLU A 269 14.93 -6.42 -6.41
N VAL A 270 14.85 -6.14 -5.11
CA VAL A 270 15.77 -5.25 -4.41
C VAL A 270 16.10 -5.83 -3.02
N CYS A 271 17.39 -5.82 -2.66
CA CYS A 271 17.90 -6.25 -1.36
C CYS A 271 18.50 -5.06 -0.61
N PHE A 272 18.27 -5.03 0.70
CA PHE A 272 18.82 -4.04 1.62
C PHE A 272 19.68 -4.76 2.65
N HIS A 273 20.91 -4.27 2.88
CA HIS A 273 21.90 -4.86 3.76
C HIS A 273 22.40 -3.81 4.73
N ALA A 274 22.29 -4.06 6.02
CA ALA A 274 22.72 -3.15 7.08
C ALA A 274 23.60 -3.84 8.13
N GLU A 275 24.59 -3.13 8.66
CA GLU A 275 25.41 -3.64 9.75
C GLU A 275 24.63 -3.79 11.06
N ALA A 276 23.69 -2.89 11.33
CA ALA A 276 22.77 -2.93 12.46
C ALA A 276 21.32 -3.04 11.97
N PRO A 277 20.42 -3.69 12.74
CA PRO A 277 19.01 -3.78 12.33
C PRO A 277 18.39 -2.41 12.09
N ILE A 278 17.64 -2.27 11.01
CA ILE A 278 16.93 -1.06 10.60
C ILE A 278 15.43 -1.33 10.62
N ASP A 279 14.67 -0.40 11.19
CA ASP A 279 13.23 -0.47 11.25
C ASP A 279 12.61 -0.40 9.86
N VAL A 280 11.67 -1.29 9.61
CA VAL A 280 10.93 -1.41 8.35
C VAL A 280 9.43 -1.28 8.61
N GLN A 281 8.78 -0.48 7.80
CA GLN A 281 7.32 -0.41 7.72
C GLN A 281 6.84 -0.94 6.37
N MET A 282 5.62 -1.49 6.33
CA MET A 282 4.99 -2.02 5.13
C MET A 282 3.51 -1.65 5.13
N ASP A 283 3.05 -0.95 4.11
CA ASP A 283 1.70 -0.38 4.01
C ASP A 283 1.26 0.39 5.28
N GLY A 284 2.23 1.05 5.92
CA GLY A 284 2.02 1.81 7.14
C GLY A 284 2.03 1.01 8.44
N ASP A 285 2.28 -0.30 8.41
CA ASP A 285 2.48 -1.14 9.58
C ASP A 285 3.96 -1.35 9.86
N TYR A 286 4.37 -1.29 11.13
CA TYR A 286 5.70 -1.72 11.54
C TYR A 286 5.81 -3.23 11.45
N ILE A 287 6.82 -3.73 10.73
CA ILE A 287 7.02 -5.18 10.53
C ILE A 287 8.26 -5.73 11.21
N GLY A 288 9.03 -4.89 11.87
CA GLY A 288 10.24 -5.28 12.60
C GLY A 288 11.49 -4.53 12.16
N ALA A 289 12.60 -4.90 12.76
CA ALA A 289 13.93 -4.40 12.41
C ALA A 289 14.76 -5.52 11.77
N PHE A 290 15.39 -5.21 10.64
CA PHE A 290 16.10 -6.19 9.81
C PHE A 290 17.53 -5.72 9.50
N ARG A 291 18.47 -6.66 9.44
CA ARG A 291 19.82 -6.44 8.88
C ARG A 291 19.78 -6.63 7.37
N ASP A 292 19.09 -7.69 6.95
CA ASP A 292 18.92 -8.04 5.56
C ASP A 292 17.42 -8.19 5.28
N ILE A 293 16.92 -7.51 4.27
CA ILE A 293 15.55 -7.67 3.80
C ILE A 293 15.51 -7.59 2.29
N ARG A 294 14.70 -8.46 1.70
CA ARG A 294 14.54 -8.57 0.26
C ARG A 294 13.08 -8.34 -0.10
N PHE A 295 12.87 -7.48 -1.10
CA PHE A 295 11.57 -7.25 -1.71
C PHE A 295 11.59 -7.73 -3.15
N ARG A 296 10.55 -8.42 -3.55
CA ARG A 296 10.33 -8.92 -4.90
C ARG A 296 8.98 -8.50 -5.42
N HIS A 297 8.86 -8.42 -6.71
CA HIS A 297 7.61 -8.22 -7.40
C HIS A 297 7.09 -9.55 -7.96
N ARG A 298 5.79 -9.81 -7.80
CA ARG A 298 5.11 -10.88 -8.51
C ARG A 298 4.02 -10.30 -9.38
N ARG A 299 4.14 -10.50 -10.69
CA ARG A 299 3.13 -10.12 -11.66
C ARG A 299 1.86 -10.93 -11.44
N ASP A 300 0.71 -10.35 -11.75
CA ASP A 300 -0.58 -11.03 -11.71
C ASP A 300 -0.87 -11.79 -10.39
N ALA A 301 -0.46 -11.21 -9.27
CA ALA A 301 -0.57 -11.86 -7.96
C ALA A 301 -2.00 -11.90 -7.42
N LEU A 302 -2.79 -10.86 -7.68
CA LEU A 302 -4.14 -10.69 -7.10
C LEU A 302 -5.14 -10.25 -8.17
N THR A 303 -6.32 -10.87 -8.19
CA THR A 303 -7.47 -10.41 -8.97
C THR A 303 -8.23 -9.34 -8.18
N VAL A 304 -8.51 -8.21 -8.79
CA VAL A 304 -9.26 -7.10 -8.17
C VAL A 304 -10.45 -6.70 -9.04
N ILE A 305 -11.54 -6.30 -8.39
CA ILE A 305 -12.68 -5.65 -9.05
C ILE A 305 -12.36 -4.16 -9.14
N ALA A 306 -11.98 -3.73 -10.33
CA ALA A 306 -11.56 -2.37 -10.59
C ALA A 306 -11.78 -2.02 -12.07
N PRO A 307 -11.98 -0.73 -12.41
CA PRO A 307 -12.14 -0.32 -13.79
C PRO A 307 -10.91 -0.71 -14.64
N PRO A 308 -11.10 -0.94 -15.94
CA PRO A 308 -9.98 -1.16 -16.86
C PRO A 308 -9.05 0.05 -16.83
N ILE A 309 -7.76 -0.21 -17.11
CA ILE A 309 -6.79 0.88 -17.15
C ILE A 309 -7.06 1.71 -18.39
N SER A 310 -7.34 2.98 -18.17
CA SER A 310 -7.32 3.94 -19.25
C SER A 310 -5.88 4.13 -19.71
N ILE A 311 -5.45 3.40 -20.75
CA ILE A 311 -4.21 3.74 -21.45
C ILE A 311 -4.48 5.10 -22.10
N PRO A 312 -3.76 6.18 -21.76
CA PRO A 312 -3.89 7.43 -22.48
C PRO A 312 -3.62 7.12 -23.96
N GLU A 313 -4.60 7.41 -24.83
CA GLU A 313 -4.38 7.33 -26.27
C GLU A 313 -3.14 8.17 -26.58
N THR A 314 -2.12 7.52 -27.09
CA THR A 314 -0.91 8.18 -27.61
C THR A 314 -1.40 9.02 -28.78
N THR A 315 -1.60 10.32 -28.54
CA THR A 315 -1.89 11.26 -29.61
C THR A 315 -0.68 11.26 -30.53
N THR A 316 -0.82 10.58 -31.65
CA THR A 316 0.13 10.59 -32.80
C THR A 316 0.24 11.98 -33.40
#